data_33a360664a33fedab22929ef36b85fe3
#
_entry.id   33a360664a33fedab22929ef36b85fe3
#
_cell.length_a   1.000
_cell.length_b   1.000
_cell.length_c   1.000
_cell.angle_alpha   90.00
_cell.angle_beta   90.00
_cell.angle_gamma   90.00
#
_symmetry.space_group_name_H-M   'P 1'
#
loop_
_entity.id
_entity.type
_entity.pdbx_description
1 polymer ?
#
loop_
_entity_poly.entity_id
_entity_poly.type
_entity_poly.pdbx_seq_one_letter_code
_entity_poly.pdbx_strand_id
1 'polypeptide(L)'
;AGITPIMQMIDIFASGYAENQVQRNDSPRPVSIAQLIDPGIKADLPKPFISPSGSMVAHVDDPTNNRLYELLGQQMTPIATPLVFAGISNETLAAYGSQLKSNGLLPIAGSGGAGTLSPMARFDQQTLLPGSSICVMLARGDYSVAAFGTVTYRDDERIYAFGHPFLSLGGADMAMAESSVVTVIPTAINSFKIGVPGNLVGNISQDRATGVFGRLGKAPRMIPVTVSLKTSRGRVENYNYEVVNDRFLTPLLLNMTIFNTITSSERSIGDATISLQGKISVNGSGVIGLSRRFSGASSAGLAAASIAAPVNALLSSGFAASEIGNIKLEISSEENKSEARLERLSIDRAEVARGETIEVHAYIRKDSGAVDIEQIPITIPNDVPTGNLLLFVGDGLSLQQASPTNFFVPANLADLVQQINRIKPADRLYLKLFRYAAGAVVGTNEMPNLPPSVIATLNSDRSTGGYLPTILSPIYEKPLPIADYVVRGQQYLDIKVVR
;
A
#
# COMPACT_ATOMS: atom_id res chain seq x y z
N ALA A 1 21.43 -6.14 24.92
CA ALA A 1 20.14 -5.50 25.12
C ALA A 1 20.08 -4.99 26.56
N GLY A 2 19.82 -3.71 26.74
CA GLY A 2 19.61 -3.14 28.07
C GLY A 2 18.26 -3.64 28.60
N ILE A 3 18.24 -4.11 29.84
CA ILE A 3 17.00 -4.45 30.55
C ILE A 3 16.57 -3.21 31.32
N THR A 4 15.40 -2.69 31.02
CA THR A 4 14.84 -1.55 31.75
C THR A 4 14.28 -2.00 33.10
N PRO A 5 14.64 -1.35 34.24
CA PRO A 5 14.03 -1.64 35.51
C PRO A 5 12.52 -1.45 35.50
N ILE A 6 11.80 -2.37 36.15
CA ILE A 6 10.32 -2.39 36.10
C ILE A 6 9.66 -1.08 36.57
N MET A 7 10.23 -0.43 37.58
CA MET A 7 9.68 0.86 38.07
C MET A 7 9.72 1.92 36.98
N GLN A 8 10.82 2.01 36.19
CA GLN A 8 10.90 2.94 35.06
C GLN A 8 9.90 2.58 33.96
N MET A 9 9.63 1.29 33.71
CA MET A 9 8.58 0.87 32.78
C MET A 9 7.21 1.37 33.28
N ILE A 10 6.87 1.09 34.54
CA ILE A 10 5.59 1.49 35.13
C ILE A 10 5.40 3.01 35.07
N ASP A 11 6.41 3.78 35.48
CA ASP A 11 6.35 5.25 35.50
C ASP A 11 6.14 5.83 34.08
N ILE A 12 6.84 5.31 33.07
CA ILE A 12 6.70 5.75 31.69
C ILE A 12 5.32 5.42 31.14
N PHE A 13 4.77 4.25 31.44
CA PHE A 13 3.47 3.86 30.95
C PHE A 13 2.32 4.49 31.78
N ALA A 14 2.53 4.77 33.08
CA ALA A 14 1.57 5.43 33.95
C ALA A 14 1.51 6.94 33.72
N SER A 15 2.62 7.59 33.39
CA SER A 15 2.66 9.03 33.10
C SER A 15 1.86 9.45 31.86
N GLY A 16 1.12 8.52 31.31
CA GLY A 16 0.10 8.76 30.31
C GLY A 16 0.66 9.27 28.99
N TYR A 17 0.84 8.37 28.05
CA TYR A 17 0.54 8.74 26.70
C TYR A 17 -0.98 8.96 26.71
N ALA A 18 -1.42 10.19 26.62
CA ALA A 18 -2.81 10.39 26.25
C ALA A 18 -3.06 9.52 25.03
N GLU A 19 -4.02 8.59 25.13
CA GLU A 19 -4.44 7.75 23.98
C GLU A 19 -4.81 8.63 22.77
N ASN A 20 -4.97 9.92 22.99
CA ASN A 20 -5.22 11.00 22.04
C ASN A 20 -3.95 11.74 21.56
N GLN A 21 -2.74 11.44 22.06
CA GLN A 21 -1.49 12.12 21.65
C GLN A 21 -0.70 11.38 20.55
N VAL A 22 -1.22 10.32 19.97
CA VAL A 22 -1.02 10.23 18.53
C VAL A 22 -1.92 11.33 17.97
N GLN A 23 -1.47 12.58 18.10
CA GLN A 23 -1.95 13.67 17.24
C GLN A 23 -1.63 13.20 15.83
N ARG A 24 -2.52 12.39 15.29
CA ARG A 24 -2.71 12.36 13.85
C ARG A 24 -3.07 13.80 13.57
N ASN A 25 -2.09 14.57 13.12
CA ASN A 25 -2.39 15.86 12.54
C ASN A 25 -3.48 15.59 11.53
N ASP A 26 -4.70 16.01 11.82
CA ASP A 26 -5.86 15.89 10.92
C ASP A 26 -5.67 16.75 9.65
N SER A 27 -4.47 17.23 9.44
CA SER A 27 -4.09 17.98 8.26
C SER A 27 -3.98 17.02 7.07
N PRO A 28 -4.80 17.21 6.04
CA PRO A 28 -4.74 16.43 4.80
C PRO A 28 -3.31 16.45 4.23
N ARG A 29 -2.82 15.29 3.81
CA ARG A 29 -1.49 15.17 3.21
C ARG A 29 -1.61 14.96 1.71
N PRO A 30 -0.69 15.51 0.91
CA PRO A 30 -0.64 15.24 -0.53
C PRO A 30 -0.51 13.75 -0.79
N VAL A 31 -1.32 13.25 -1.73
CA VAL A 31 -1.29 11.86 -2.19
C VAL A 31 -0.73 11.82 -3.59
N SER A 32 0.26 10.96 -3.83
CA SER A 32 0.84 10.75 -5.15
C SER A 32 -0.07 9.86 -5.98
N ILE A 33 -0.66 10.43 -7.03
CA ILE A 33 -1.45 9.67 -8.00
C ILE A 33 -0.55 8.69 -8.76
N ALA A 34 0.68 9.08 -9.08
CA ALA A 34 1.60 8.22 -9.80
C ALA A 34 1.86 6.88 -9.08
N GLN A 35 2.01 6.90 -7.75
CA GLN A 35 2.19 5.67 -6.97
C GLN A 35 0.94 4.78 -6.93
N LEU A 36 -0.24 5.38 -7.05
CA LEU A 36 -1.51 4.63 -7.08
C LEU A 36 -1.76 3.99 -8.44
N ILE A 37 -1.26 4.61 -9.52
CA ILE A 37 -1.45 4.17 -10.90
C ILE A 37 -0.42 3.13 -11.30
N ASP A 38 0.85 3.41 -11.02
CA ASP A 38 1.97 2.53 -11.34
C ASP A 38 2.53 1.92 -10.04
N PRO A 39 2.08 0.71 -9.69
CA PRO A 39 2.56 0.03 -8.49
C PRO A 39 4.04 -0.37 -8.59
N GLY A 40 4.67 -0.27 -9.76
CA GLY A 40 6.11 -0.45 -9.95
C GLY A 40 6.94 0.73 -9.41
N ILE A 41 6.33 1.92 -9.27
CA ILE A 41 6.95 3.04 -8.55
C ILE A 41 6.99 2.65 -7.07
N LYS A 42 8.19 2.42 -6.55
CA LYS A 42 8.38 2.12 -5.12
C LYS A 42 7.72 3.22 -4.30
N ALA A 43 6.65 2.88 -3.60
CA ALA A 43 6.10 3.77 -2.60
C ALA A 43 7.21 3.99 -1.56
N ASP A 44 7.48 5.25 -1.23
CA ASP A 44 8.23 5.56 -0.01
C ASP A 44 7.34 5.13 1.15
N LEU A 45 7.49 3.86 1.54
CA LEU A 45 6.83 3.37 2.75
C LEU A 45 7.34 4.24 3.91
N PRO A 46 6.45 4.71 4.79
CA PRO A 46 6.86 5.50 5.94
C PRO A 46 7.91 4.69 6.70
N LYS A 47 9.10 5.27 6.87
CA LYS A 47 10.16 4.62 7.63
C LYS A 47 9.79 4.68 9.10
N PRO A 48 9.97 3.60 9.88
CA PRO A 48 9.88 3.68 11.32
C PRO A 48 10.91 4.71 11.81
N PHE A 49 10.63 5.37 12.91
CA PHE A 49 11.47 6.44 13.48
C PHE A 49 12.91 6.02 13.81
N ILE A 50 13.20 4.73 13.84
CA ILE A 50 14.54 4.19 13.98
C ILE A 50 15.12 4.03 12.58
N SER A 51 15.90 4.97 12.14
CA SER A 51 16.74 4.81 10.96
C SER A 51 17.89 3.86 11.32
N PRO A 52 17.95 2.64 10.77
CA PRO A 52 19.04 1.70 11.05
C PRO A 52 20.38 2.17 10.47
N SER A 53 20.40 3.21 9.69
CA SER A 53 21.57 3.74 8.98
C SER A 53 22.23 4.95 9.64
N GLY A 54 21.73 5.37 10.80
CA GLY A 54 22.38 6.40 11.60
C GLY A 54 23.38 5.76 12.59
N SER A 55 24.67 5.84 12.35
CA SER A 55 25.63 5.68 13.42
C SER A 55 25.33 6.76 14.47
N MET A 56 24.70 6.37 15.57
CA MET A 56 24.61 7.26 16.73
C MET A 56 25.99 7.34 17.34
N VAL A 57 26.68 8.44 17.10
CA VAL A 57 27.81 8.83 17.92
C VAL A 57 27.21 9.27 19.25
N ALA A 58 27.51 8.54 20.32
CA ALA A 58 27.11 8.97 21.65
C ALA A 58 27.84 10.27 21.96
N HIS A 59 27.13 11.40 21.93
CA HIS A 59 27.60 12.65 22.52
C HIS A 59 27.38 12.56 24.02
N VAL A 60 28.45 12.51 24.76
CA VAL A 60 28.45 12.55 26.23
C VAL A 60 28.87 13.94 26.64
N ASP A 61 27.92 14.74 27.12
CA ASP A 61 28.17 16.10 27.61
C ASP A 61 28.69 16.16 29.05
N ASP A 62 28.87 15.01 29.74
CA ASP A 62 29.36 14.98 31.13
C ASP A 62 30.81 14.49 31.22
N PRO A 63 31.76 15.40 31.49
CA PRO A 63 33.17 15.07 31.58
C PRO A 63 33.59 14.30 32.85
N THR A 64 32.66 14.02 33.77
CA THR A 64 33.00 13.40 35.06
C THR A 64 32.87 11.87 35.09
N ASN A 65 32.33 11.26 34.02
CA ASN A 65 32.11 9.82 33.96
C ASN A 65 33.12 9.11 33.05
N ASN A 66 34.27 8.71 33.61
CA ASN A 66 35.36 8.06 32.89
C ASN A 66 34.95 6.82 32.07
N ARG A 67 33.90 6.09 32.46
CA ARG A 67 33.40 4.92 31.71
C ARG A 67 32.70 5.30 30.40
N LEU A 68 32.16 6.52 30.32
CA LEU A 68 31.52 7.00 29.12
C LEU A 68 32.55 7.52 28.09
N TYR A 69 33.72 7.96 28.56
CA TYR A 69 34.82 8.35 27.67
C TYR A 69 35.37 7.18 26.86
N GLU A 70 35.36 5.96 27.41
CA GLU A 70 35.77 4.74 26.67
C GLU A 70 34.81 4.38 25.52
N LEU A 71 33.58 4.90 25.53
CA LEU A 71 32.56 4.70 24.47
C LEU A 71 32.61 5.79 23.39
N LEU A 72 33.37 6.88 23.60
CA LEU A 72 33.53 7.95 22.61
C LEU A 72 34.21 7.38 21.35
N GLY A 73 33.53 7.48 20.21
CA GLY A 73 34.01 6.96 18.94
C GLY A 73 33.59 5.52 18.64
N GLN A 74 32.89 4.83 19.54
CA GLN A 74 32.32 3.52 19.24
C GLN A 74 31.02 3.71 18.44
N GLN A 75 30.88 2.97 17.34
CA GLN A 75 29.64 2.92 16.57
C GLN A 75 28.68 1.93 17.22
N MET A 76 27.50 2.41 17.62
CA MET A 76 26.41 1.54 18.05
C MET A 76 25.67 1.01 16.83
N THR A 77 25.63 -0.30 16.65
CA THR A 77 24.85 -0.94 15.61
C THR A 77 23.44 -1.25 16.14
N PRO A 78 22.37 -0.76 15.50
CA PRO A 78 21.00 -1.11 15.89
C PRO A 78 20.79 -2.62 15.86
N ILE A 79 20.18 -3.16 16.91
CA ILE A 79 19.79 -4.56 16.96
C ILE A 79 18.48 -4.74 16.22
N ALA A 80 18.49 -5.57 15.17
CA ALA A 80 17.29 -5.87 14.42
C ALA A 80 16.27 -6.68 15.25
N THR A 81 14.99 -6.34 15.13
CA THR A 81 13.90 -7.06 15.80
C THR A 81 13.57 -8.36 15.07
N PRO A 82 13.71 -9.53 15.71
CA PRO A 82 13.38 -10.80 15.09
C PRO A 82 11.85 -10.94 14.93
N LEU A 83 11.43 -11.25 13.71
CA LEU A 83 10.05 -11.58 13.36
C LEU A 83 10.01 -13.00 12.79
N VAL A 84 9.16 -13.83 13.36
CA VAL A 84 8.92 -15.20 12.87
C VAL A 84 7.74 -15.17 11.90
N PHE A 85 7.97 -15.70 10.70
CA PHE A 85 7.01 -15.78 9.62
C PHE A 85 6.59 -17.23 9.41
N ALA A 86 5.33 -17.56 9.64
CA ALA A 86 4.76 -18.88 9.32
C ALA A 86 3.73 -18.75 8.18
N GLY A 87 3.69 -19.76 7.31
CA GLY A 87 2.90 -19.74 6.09
C GLY A 87 3.52 -18.90 4.95
N ILE A 88 4.65 -18.26 5.16
CA ILE A 88 5.37 -17.46 4.17
C ILE A 88 6.57 -18.27 3.63
N SER A 89 6.69 -18.33 2.30
CA SER A 89 7.76 -19.08 1.63
C SER A 89 9.13 -18.43 1.80
N ASN A 90 10.19 -19.23 1.69
CA ASN A 90 11.56 -18.72 1.74
C ASN A 90 11.87 -17.77 0.58
N GLU A 91 11.25 -17.98 -0.59
CA GLU A 91 11.37 -17.12 -1.76
C GLU A 91 10.80 -15.73 -1.46
N THR A 92 9.63 -15.66 -0.82
CA THR A 92 9.03 -14.39 -0.39
C THR A 92 9.91 -13.70 0.65
N LEU A 93 10.41 -14.44 1.65
CA LEU A 93 11.32 -13.86 2.64
C LEU A 93 12.63 -13.35 2.02
N ALA A 94 13.16 -14.02 1.00
CA ALA A 94 14.33 -13.57 0.26
C ALA A 94 14.02 -12.28 -0.56
N ALA A 95 12.88 -12.25 -1.25
CA ALA A 95 12.45 -11.09 -2.05
C ALA A 95 12.28 -9.81 -1.21
N TYR A 96 11.75 -9.93 0.01
CA TYR A 96 11.51 -8.80 0.91
C TYR A 96 12.61 -8.61 1.98
N GLY A 97 13.60 -9.50 2.02
CA GLY A 97 14.62 -9.55 3.08
C GLY A 97 15.43 -8.27 3.24
N SER A 98 15.83 -7.64 2.13
CA SER A 98 16.54 -6.35 2.15
C SER A 98 15.65 -5.22 2.70
N GLN A 99 14.39 -5.17 2.29
CA GLN A 99 13.42 -4.18 2.76
C GLN A 99 13.11 -4.36 4.26
N LEU A 100 12.92 -5.59 4.72
CA LEU A 100 12.73 -5.89 6.14
C LEU A 100 13.94 -5.45 6.97
N LYS A 101 15.14 -5.84 6.55
CA LYS A 101 16.39 -5.49 7.24
C LYS A 101 16.65 -3.98 7.27
N SER A 102 16.38 -3.26 6.18
CA SER A 102 16.53 -1.79 6.14
C SER A 102 15.55 -1.07 7.08
N ASN A 103 14.47 -1.75 7.48
CA ASN A 103 13.51 -1.27 8.48
C ASN A 103 13.77 -1.83 9.90
N GLY A 104 14.94 -2.41 10.14
CA GLY A 104 15.32 -2.95 11.44
C GLY A 104 14.64 -4.26 11.82
N LEU A 105 14.09 -5.00 10.86
CA LEU A 105 13.41 -6.27 11.06
C LEU A 105 14.30 -7.43 10.61
N LEU A 106 14.41 -8.47 11.44
CA LEU A 106 15.12 -9.71 11.10
C LEU A 106 14.09 -10.80 10.78
N PRO A 107 13.85 -11.13 9.49
CA PRO A 107 12.92 -12.17 9.13
C PRO A 107 13.49 -13.56 9.45
N ILE A 108 12.66 -14.38 10.11
CA ILE A 108 12.98 -15.76 10.49
C ILE A 108 11.84 -16.63 9.95
N ALA A 109 12.19 -17.63 9.14
CA ALA A 109 11.22 -18.61 8.69
C ALA A 109 10.75 -19.47 9.89
N GLY A 110 9.43 -19.49 10.14
CA GLY A 110 8.80 -20.35 11.11
C GLY A 110 8.42 -21.69 10.50
N SER A 111 8.62 -22.78 11.23
CA SER A 111 8.26 -24.14 10.79
C SER A 111 6.82 -24.55 11.14
N GLY A 112 5.99 -23.63 11.65
CA GLY A 112 4.58 -23.86 11.97
C GLY A 112 3.68 -23.65 10.77
N GLY A 113 2.67 -24.50 10.59
CA GLY A 113 1.56 -24.23 9.70
C GLY A 113 0.76 -23.00 10.15
N ALA A 114 0.04 -22.40 9.21
CA ALA A 114 -0.92 -21.36 9.50
C ALA A 114 -1.96 -21.84 10.53
N GLY A 115 -2.26 -21.00 11.49
CA GLY A 115 -3.32 -21.28 12.47
C GLY A 115 -4.68 -20.84 11.94
N THR A 116 -5.74 -21.46 12.44
CA THR A 116 -7.09 -20.95 12.20
C THR A 116 -7.32 -19.66 12.98
N LEU A 117 -8.09 -18.73 12.40
CA LEU A 117 -8.53 -17.54 13.10
C LEU A 117 -9.48 -17.94 14.24
N SER A 118 -8.97 -17.94 15.46
CA SER A 118 -9.75 -18.19 16.66
C SER A 118 -10.18 -16.86 17.30
N PRO A 119 -11.39 -16.79 17.87
CA PRO A 119 -11.79 -15.64 18.69
C PRO A 119 -10.82 -15.40 19.84
N MET A 120 -10.84 -14.20 20.37
CA MET A 120 -10.07 -13.87 21.58
C MET A 120 -10.53 -14.75 22.75
N ALA A 121 -9.57 -15.40 23.41
CA ALA A 121 -9.81 -16.24 24.56
C ALA A 121 -10.09 -15.39 25.79
N ARG A 122 -10.83 -15.95 26.74
CA ARG A 122 -10.98 -15.36 28.07
C ARG A 122 -9.67 -15.55 28.81
N PHE A 123 -9.25 -14.52 29.50
CA PHE A 123 -8.10 -14.59 30.41
C PHE A 123 -8.52 -14.90 31.84
N ASP A 124 -7.60 -15.43 32.61
CA ASP A 124 -7.75 -15.72 34.04
C ASP A 124 -6.51 -15.23 34.83
N GLN A 125 -6.40 -15.63 36.06
CA GLN A 125 -5.28 -15.25 36.93
C GLN A 125 -3.94 -15.87 36.52
N GLN A 126 -3.95 -16.94 35.72
CA GLN A 126 -2.74 -17.65 35.25
C GLN A 126 -2.27 -17.14 33.89
N THR A 127 -3.10 -16.37 33.18
CA THR A 127 -2.79 -15.87 31.84
C THR A 127 -1.67 -14.84 31.89
N LEU A 128 -0.57 -15.07 31.19
CA LEU A 128 0.57 -14.16 31.05
C LEU A 128 1.15 -13.66 32.40
N LEU A 129 1.48 -14.60 33.30
CA LEU A 129 2.20 -14.28 34.53
C LEU A 129 3.63 -13.76 34.23
N PRO A 130 4.26 -13.03 35.20
CA PRO A 130 5.67 -12.65 35.08
C PRO A 130 6.54 -13.86 34.77
N GLY A 131 7.42 -13.72 33.75
CA GLY A 131 8.25 -14.82 33.20
C GLY A 131 7.59 -15.63 32.10
N SER A 132 6.27 -15.54 31.89
CA SER A 132 5.60 -16.20 30.76
C SER A 132 6.10 -15.69 29.43
N SER A 133 6.05 -16.57 28.42
CA SER A 133 6.29 -16.17 27.03
C SER A 133 5.05 -15.49 26.46
N ILE A 134 5.25 -14.35 25.86
CA ILE A 134 4.24 -13.53 25.19
C ILE A 134 4.62 -13.34 23.74
N CYS A 135 3.65 -13.26 22.83
CA CYS A 135 3.90 -12.81 21.49
C CYS A 135 3.05 -11.60 21.08
N VAL A 136 3.63 -10.75 20.27
CA VAL A 136 2.97 -9.66 19.53
C VAL A 136 2.76 -10.15 18.11
N MET A 137 1.50 -10.26 17.69
CA MET A 137 1.16 -10.74 16.37
C MET A 137 0.83 -9.55 15.45
N LEU A 138 1.57 -9.47 14.34
CA LEU A 138 1.37 -8.48 13.28
C LEU A 138 0.45 -9.02 12.18
N ALA A 139 0.44 -10.34 11.99
CA ALA A 139 -0.54 -11.05 11.18
C ALA A 139 -0.90 -12.37 11.87
N ARG A 140 -2.14 -12.83 11.68
CA ARG A 140 -2.64 -14.11 12.21
C ARG A 140 -3.66 -14.74 11.27
N GLY A 141 -3.83 -16.06 11.30
CA GLY A 141 -4.66 -16.83 10.39
C GLY A 141 -3.79 -17.69 9.47
N ASP A 142 -4.15 -17.77 8.18
CA ASP A 142 -3.37 -18.54 7.20
C ASP A 142 -1.93 -18.03 7.03
N TYR A 143 -1.66 -16.81 7.41
CA TYR A 143 -0.31 -16.27 7.59
C TYR A 143 -0.14 -15.78 9.02
N SER A 144 1.01 -16.07 9.61
CA SER A 144 1.35 -15.60 10.93
C SER A 144 2.69 -14.87 10.92
N VAL A 145 2.70 -13.66 11.47
CA VAL A 145 3.90 -12.84 11.65
C VAL A 145 3.92 -12.39 13.10
N ALA A 146 4.90 -12.86 13.87
CA ALA A 146 4.93 -12.64 15.30
C ALA A 146 6.34 -12.39 15.84
N ALA A 147 6.42 -11.54 16.88
CA ALA A 147 7.60 -11.35 17.70
C ALA A 147 7.36 -11.94 19.10
N PHE A 148 8.38 -12.57 19.67
CA PHE A 148 8.30 -13.27 20.95
C PHE A 148 9.11 -12.54 22.02
N GLY A 149 8.52 -12.40 23.19
CA GLY A 149 9.15 -11.76 24.33
C GLY A 149 8.81 -12.45 25.66
N THR A 150 9.08 -11.75 26.74
CA THR A 150 8.80 -12.23 28.11
C THR A 150 7.98 -11.19 28.84
N VAL A 151 6.97 -11.63 29.57
CA VAL A 151 6.23 -10.77 30.49
C VAL A 151 7.15 -10.39 31.64
N THR A 152 7.36 -9.08 31.83
CA THR A 152 8.17 -8.56 32.93
C THR A 152 7.32 -8.42 34.18
N TYR A 153 6.12 -7.89 34.04
CA TYR A 153 5.20 -7.65 35.17
C TYR A 153 3.75 -7.68 34.70
N ARG A 154 2.86 -8.11 35.59
CA ARG A 154 1.42 -8.07 35.40
C ARG A 154 0.77 -7.39 36.60
N ASP A 155 -0.15 -6.45 36.31
CA ASP A 155 -0.98 -5.76 37.28
C ASP A 155 -2.45 -5.89 36.80
N ASP A 156 -3.17 -6.84 37.36
CA ASP A 156 -4.51 -7.23 36.92
C ASP A 156 -4.57 -7.50 35.37
N GLU A 157 -5.18 -6.61 34.66
CA GLU A 157 -5.31 -6.66 33.19
C GLU A 157 -4.12 -6.03 32.45
N ARG A 158 -3.22 -5.36 33.16
CA ARG A 158 -2.10 -4.62 32.58
C ARG A 158 -0.90 -5.53 32.45
N ILE A 159 -0.37 -5.61 31.25
CA ILE A 159 0.81 -6.43 30.92
C ILE A 159 1.96 -5.51 30.51
N TYR A 160 3.10 -5.69 31.16
CA TYR A 160 4.37 -5.04 30.84
C TYR A 160 5.35 -6.12 30.38
N ALA A 161 5.89 -5.97 29.17
CA ALA A 161 6.70 -7.02 28.58
C ALA A 161 7.89 -6.48 27.75
N PHE A 162 8.77 -7.36 27.36
CA PHE A 162 9.96 -7.21 26.54
C PHE A 162 11.14 -6.59 27.29
N GLY A 163 10.96 -5.50 28.05
CA GLY A 163 12.05 -4.76 28.70
C GLY A 163 12.94 -3.95 27.73
N HIS A 164 12.55 -3.87 26.48
CA HIS A 164 13.13 -3.09 25.38
C HIS A 164 12.04 -2.76 24.36
N PRO A 165 12.24 -1.77 23.47
CA PRO A 165 11.24 -1.47 22.44
C PRO A 165 11.08 -2.63 21.48
N PHE A 166 9.89 -2.77 20.95
CA PHE A 166 9.62 -3.66 19.81
C PHE A 166 10.02 -2.98 18.50
N LEU A 167 9.32 -1.91 18.12
CA LEU A 167 9.60 -1.08 16.95
C LEU A 167 9.60 0.42 17.28
N SER A 168 9.42 0.78 18.56
CA SER A 168 9.27 2.16 19.03
C SER A 168 8.13 2.92 18.36
N LEU A 169 7.00 2.27 18.14
CA LEU A 169 5.85 2.85 17.46
C LEU A 169 5.12 3.91 18.28
N GLY A 170 5.38 3.99 19.59
CA GLY A 170 4.64 4.86 20.50
C GLY A 170 3.29 4.25 20.87
N GLY A 171 2.19 4.90 20.46
CA GLY A 171 0.85 4.30 20.54
C GLY A 171 0.71 3.21 19.48
N ALA A 172 0.13 2.07 19.86
CA ALA A 172 -0.01 0.89 19.03
C ALA A 172 -1.38 0.23 19.27
N ASP A 173 -1.76 -0.67 18.38
CA ASP A 173 -2.91 -1.56 18.59
C ASP A 173 -2.62 -2.90 17.88
N MET A 174 -1.80 -3.72 18.54
CA MET A 174 -1.33 -5.00 18.02
C MET A 174 -1.91 -6.15 18.82
N ALA A 175 -2.09 -7.30 18.19
CA ALA A 175 -2.61 -8.48 18.88
C ALA A 175 -1.60 -9.00 19.90
N MET A 176 -2.07 -9.25 21.12
CA MET A 176 -1.32 -9.84 22.23
C MET A 176 -1.79 -11.26 22.47
N ALA A 177 -0.88 -12.21 22.36
CA ALA A 177 -1.22 -13.61 22.60
C ALA A 177 -0.22 -14.29 23.56
N GLU A 178 -0.68 -15.36 24.17
CA GLU A 178 0.21 -16.33 24.82
C GLU A 178 1.13 -16.96 23.79
N SER A 179 2.21 -17.54 24.21
CA SER A 179 3.09 -18.30 23.30
C SER A 179 3.86 -19.40 24.00
N SER A 180 4.18 -20.42 23.23
CA SER A 180 5.07 -21.52 23.65
C SER A 180 6.44 -21.34 23.02
N VAL A 181 7.49 -21.37 23.82
CA VAL A 181 8.88 -21.28 23.33
C VAL A 181 9.28 -22.62 22.74
N VAL A 182 9.68 -22.64 21.49
CA VAL A 182 10.22 -23.83 20.81
C VAL A 182 11.73 -23.93 21.02
N THR A 183 12.43 -22.82 20.85
CA THR A 183 13.86 -22.74 21.03
C THR A 183 14.34 -21.34 21.33
N VAL A 184 15.54 -21.22 21.85
CA VAL A 184 16.25 -19.95 22.00
C VAL A 184 17.47 -20.00 21.12
N ILE A 185 17.62 -19.01 20.24
CA ILE A 185 18.83 -18.91 19.41
C ILE A 185 19.83 -18.03 20.14
N PRO A 186 20.92 -18.60 20.64
CA PRO A 186 21.95 -17.82 21.28
C PRO A 186 22.82 -17.13 20.25
N THR A 187 22.99 -15.82 20.40
CA THR A 187 23.99 -15.05 19.63
C THR A 187 24.81 -14.19 20.57
N ALA A 188 26.02 -13.82 20.16
CA ALA A 188 26.89 -12.98 20.97
C ALA A 188 26.29 -11.52 21.14
N ILE A 189 25.43 -11.11 20.24
CA ILE A 189 24.90 -9.72 20.19
C ILE A 189 23.46 -9.66 20.71
N ASN A 190 22.62 -10.63 20.30
CA ASN A 190 21.19 -10.62 20.65
C ASN A 190 20.61 -12.04 20.61
N SER A 191 20.48 -12.67 21.78
CA SER A 191 19.76 -13.94 21.88
C SER A 191 18.28 -13.73 21.83
N PHE A 192 17.55 -14.52 21.04
CA PHE A 192 16.11 -14.37 20.87
C PHE A 192 15.38 -15.71 20.89
N LYS A 193 14.09 -15.64 21.24
CA LYS A 193 13.21 -16.80 21.28
C LYS A 193 12.55 -17.02 19.93
N ILE A 194 12.39 -18.28 19.55
CA ILE A 194 11.46 -18.73 18.53
C ILE A 194 10.34 -19.49 19.24
N GLY A 195 9.11 -19.16 18.93
CA GLY A 195 7.94 -19.76 19.56
C GLY A 195 6.80 -19.96 18.58
N VAL A 196 5.72 -20.54 19.10
CA VAL A 196 4.45 -20.68 18.41
C VAL A 196 3.44 -19.80 19.14
N PRO A 197 2.70 -18.92 18.42
CA PRO A 197 1.61 -18.17 19.00
C PRO A 197 0.53 -19.09 19.58
N GLY A 198 0.02 -18.75 20.76
CA GLY A 198 -1.10 -19.39 21.40
C GLY A 198 -2.37 -18.58 21.28
N ASN A 199 -3.17 -18.55 22.34
CA ASN A 199 -4.43 -17.85 22.37
C ASN A 199 -4.24 -16.33 22.32
N LEU A 200 -5.03 -15.66 21.47
CA LEU A 200 -5.19 -14.21 21.53
C LEU A 200 -5.90 -13.87 22.86
N VAL A 201 -5.30 -13.02 23.69
CA VAL A 201 -5.81 -12.70 25.02
C VAL A 201 -5.97 -11.20 25.27
N GLY A 202 -5.52 -10.35 24.35
CA GLY A 202 -5.64 -8.91 24.51
C GLY A 202 -4.92 -8.14 23.40
N ASN A 203 -4.60 -6.88 23.69
CA ASN A 203 -3.86 -6.01 22.77
C ASN A 203 -2.62 -5.40 23.41
N ILE A 204 -1.63 -5.08 22.59
CA ILE A 204 -0.52 -4.18 22.94
C ILE A 204 -0.93 -2.79 22.51
N SER A 205 -1.01 -1.86 23.45
CA SER A 205 -1.47 -0.49 23.22
C SER A 205 -0.34 0.54 23.18
N GLN A 206 0.86 0.19 23.64
CA GLN A 206 2.03 1.07 23.60
C GLN A 206 3.31 0.26 23.36
N ASP A 207 4.19 0.82 22.53
CA ASP A 207 5.53 0.31 22.23
C ASP A 207 6.53 1.46 22.40
N ARG A 208 7.25 1.47 23.51
CA ARG A 208 8.16 2.56 23.89
C ARG A 208 9.58 2.07 24.10
N ALA A 209 10.50 3.01 24.31
CA ALA A 209 11.92 2.72 24.52
C ALA A 209 12.17 1.74 25.67
N THR A 210 11.30 1.67 26.66
CA THR A 210 11.42 0.80 27.86
C THR A 210 10.76 -0.55 27.73
N GLY A 211 9.91 -0.76 26.71
CA GLY A 211 9.20 -2.03 26.51
C GLY A 211 7.85 -1.86 25.83
N VAL A 212 7.04 -2.90 25.91
CA VAL A 212 5.67 -2.88 25.41
C VAL A 212 4.67 -2.96 26.58
N PHE A 213 3.55 -2.30 26.38
CA PHE A 213 2.44 -2.29 27.35
C PHE A 213 1.16 -2.75 26.65
N GLY A 214 0.44 -3.66 27.30
CA GLY A 214 -0.82 -4.20 26.78
C GLY A 214 -1.90 -4.35 27.82
N ARG A 215 -3.11 -4.69 27.37
CA ARG A 215 -4.26 -4.98 28.24
C ARG A 215 -4.90 -6.31 27.85
N LEU A 216 -5.08 -7.17 28.83
CA LEU A 216 -5.88 -8.38 28.71
C LEU A 216 -7.37 -8.02 28.50
N GLY A 217 -8.07 -8.84 27.75
CA GLY A 217 -9.51 -8.67 27.49
C GLY A 217 -9.86 -7.57 26.49
N LYS A 218 -8.92 -6.73 26.09
CA LYS A 218 -9.14 -5.70 25.06
C LYS A 218 -8.80 -6.27 23.67
N ALA A 219 -9.78 -6.35 22.78
CA ALA A 219 -9.56 -6.84 21.43
C ALA A 219 -8.73 -5.84 20.60
N PRO A 220 -7.70 -6.31 19.87
CA PRO A 220 -6.98 -5.47 18.93
C PRO A 220 -7.83 -5.18 17.69
N ARG A 221 -7.58 -4.03 17.04
CA ARG A 221 -8.18 -3.69 15.75
C ARG A 221 -7.32 -4.24 14.62
N MET A 222 -7.61 -5.45 14.20
CA MET A 222 -6.96 -6.07 13.05
C MET A 222 -7.80 -5.87 11.80
N ILE A 223 -7.17 -5.86 10.63
CA ILE A 223 -7.84 -5.76 9.33
C ILE A 223 -8.03 -7.16 8.77
N PRO A 224 -9.28 -7.64 8.64
CA PRO A 224 -9.57 -8.92 8.01
C PRO A 224 -9.26 -8.89 6.50
N VAL A 225 -8.57 -9.91 6.02
CA VAL A 225 -8.21 -10.10 4.61
C VAL A 225 -8.68 -11.47 4.16
N THR A 226 -9.47 -11.50 3.10
CA THR A 226 -9.91 -12.73 2.44
C THR A 226 -9.42 -12.72 1.01
N VAL A 227 -8.72 -13.76 0.60
CA VAL A 227 -8.20 -13.92 -0.76
C VAL A 227 -8.69 -15.24 -1.33
N SER A 228 -9.34 -15.21 -2.50
CA SER A 228 -9.63 -16.38 -3.31
C SER A 228 -8.71 -16.38 -4.51
N LEU A 229 -7.82 -17.37 -4.59
CA LEU A 229 -6.87 -17.53 -5.69
C LEU A 229 -7.31 -18.69 -6.58
N LYS A 230 -7.59 -18.38 -7.86
CA LYS A 230 -7.76 -19.38 -8.91
C LYS A 230 -6.42 -19.56 -9.61
N THR A 231 -5.80 -20.72 -9.43
CA THR A 231 -4.51 -21.04 -10.02
C THR A 231 -4.62 -21.30 -11.52
N SER A 232 -3.50 -21.27 -12.24
CA SER A 232 -3.40 -21.62 -13.66
C SER A 232 -3.90 -23.03 -13.98
N ARG A 233 -3.84 -23.93 -12.98
CA ARG A 233 -4.36 -25.31 -13.07
C ARG A 233 -5.84 -25.44 -12.73
N GLY A 234 -6.54 -24.31 -12.52
CA GLY A 234 -7.96 -24.28 -12.21
C GLY A 234 -8.34 -24.59 -10.76
N ARG A 235 -7.37 -24.81 -9.85
CA ARG A 235 -7.66 -24.98 -8.42
C ARG A 235 -8.05 -23.63 -7.82
N VAL A 236 -8.98 -23.66 -6.87
CA VAL A 236 -9.33 -22.48 -6.06
C VAL A 236 -8.81 -22.69 -4.66
N GLU A 237 -7.99 -21.77 -4.21
CA GLU A 237 -7.41 -21.74 -2.86
C GLU A 237 -7.92 -20.49 -2.15
N ASN A 238 -8.37 -20.66 -0.89
CA ASN A 238 -8.92 -19.56 -0.11
C ASN A 238 -8.01 -19.31 1.10
N TYR A 239 -7.71 -18.05 1.33
CA TYR A 239 -6.87 -17.59 2.43
C TYR A 239 -7.65 -16.59 3.28
N ASN A 240 -7.66 -16.82 4.59
CA ASN A 240 -8.32 -15.98 5.57
C ASN A 240 -7.32 -15.63 6.67
N TYR A 241 -7.01 -14.36 6.79
CA TYR A 241 -6.07 -13.86 7.79
C TYR A 241 -6.40 -12.43 8.18
N GLU A 242 -5.78 -11.97 9.24
CA GLU A 242 -5.89 -10.60 9.70
C GLU A 242 -4.50 -9.98 9.78
N VAL A 243 -4.40 -8.69 9.46
CA VAL A 243 -3.16 -7.91 9.59
C VAL A 243 -3.36 -6.76 10.55
N VAL A 244 -2.30 -6.36 11.25
CA VAL A 244 -2.28 -5.20 12.13
C VAL A 244 -2.72 -3.95 11.36
N ASN A 245 -3.46 -3.06 12.04
CA ASN A 245 -3.83 -1.75 11.51
C ASN A 245 -2.78 -0.70 11.91
N ASP A 246 -1.70 -0.62 11.17
CA ASP A 246 -0.60 0.31 11.39
C ASP A 246 -0.15 0.95 10.07
N ARG A 247 0.21 2.22 10.11
CA ARG A 247 0.56 2.99 8.91
C ARG A 247 1.74 2.43 8.14
N PHE A 248 2.72 1.87 8.87
CA PHE A 248 3.93 1.32 8.29
C PHE A 248 3.80 -0.18 7.98
N LEU A 249 3.31 -0.94 8.96
CA LEU A 249 3.30 -2.41 8.89
C LEU A 249 2.24 -2.95 7.95
N THR A 250 1.04 -2.35 7.92
CA THR A 250 -0.07 -2.88 7.11
C THR A 250 0.25 -2.95 5.62
N PRO A 251 0.75 -1.87 4.96
CA PRO A 251 1.07 -1.94 3.54
C PRO A 251 2.17 -2.95 3.21
N LEU A 252 3.18 -3.05 4.07
CA LEU A 252 4.27 -4.01 3.92
C LEU A 252 3.78 -5.46 4.03
N LEU A 253 3.00 -5.76 5.06
CA LEU A 253 2.47 -7.10 5.30
C LEU A 253 1.49 -7.52 4.21
N LEU A 254 0.62 -6.63 3.76
CA LEU A 254 -0.28 -6.89 2.64
C LEU A 254 0.51 -7.21 1.36
N ASN A 255 1.52 -6.40 1.05
CA ASN A 255 2.35 -6.64 -0.12
C ASN A 255 3.02 -8.02 -0.06
N MET A 256 3.62 -8.37 1.09
CA MET A 256 4.27 -9.66 1.29
C MET A 256 3.28 -10.84 1.24
N THR A 257 2.16 -10.75 1.94
CA THR A 257 1.19 -11.86 2.02
C THR A 257 0.51 -12.12 0.69
N ILE A 258 0.13 -11.07 -0.06
CA ILE A 258 -0.46 -11.22 -1.39
C ILE A 258 0.57 -11.76 -2.39
N PHE A 259 1.80 -11.23 -2.37
CA PHE A 259 2.88 -11.77 -3.19
C PHE A 259 3.11 -13.26 -2.89
N ASN A 260 3.17 -13.63 -1.61
CA ASN A 260 3.30 -15.02 -1.20
C ASN A 260 2.11 -15.87 -1.66
N THR A 261 0.88 -15.39 -1.52
CA THR A 261 -0.32 -16.09 -1.98
C THR A 261 -0.21 -16.47 -3.46
N ILE A 262 0.25 -15.54 -4.30
CA ILE A 262 0.38 -15.77 -5.74
C ILE A 262 1.54 -16.73 -6.02
N THR A 263 2.72 -16.49 -5.44
CA THR A 263 3.95 -17.21 -5.80
C THR A 263 4.10 -18.58 -5.15
N SER A 264 3.42 -18.84 -4.02
CA SER A 264 3.48 -20.17 -3.37
C SER A 264 2.64 -21.22 -4.08
N SER A 265 1.60 -20.82 -4.78
CA SER A 265 0.68 -21.72 -5.51
C SER A 265 1.01 -21.84 -7.00
N GLU A 266 1.85 -20.94 -7.51
CA GLU A 266 2.26 -20.86 -8.90
C GLU A 266 3.78 -20.94 -9.04
N ARG A 267 4.29 -21.03 -10.25
CA ARG A 267 5.73 -20.90 -10.49
C ARG A 267 6.21 -19.52 -10.05
N SER A 268 7.19 -19.49 -9.16
CA SER A 268 7.80 -18.23 -8.69
C SER A 268 8.64 -17.52 -9.76
N ILE A 269 8.99 -18.20 -10.84
CA ILE A 269 9.85 -17.68 -11.93
C ILE A 269 9.18 -17.99 -13.27
N GLY A 270 9.00 -16.97 -14.08
CA GLY A 270 8.45 -17.06 -15.42
C GLY A 270 7.42 -15.98 -15.72
N ASP A 271 6.99 -15.92 -16.96
CA ASP A 271 5.92 -15.04 -17.38
C ASP A 271 4.57 -15.59 -16.91
N ALA A 272 3.77 -14.72 -16.29
CA ALA A 272 2.42 -15.01 -15.86
C ALA A 272 1.51 -13.80 -16.11
N THR A 273 0.23 -14.07 -16.30
CA THR A 273 -0.80 -13.02 -16.30
C THR A 273 -1.66 -13.18 -15.05
N ILE A 274 -1.68 -12.12 -14.23
CA ILE A 274 -2.43 -12.04 -12.98
C ILE A 274 -3.59 -11.07 -13.17
N SER A 275 -4.80 -11.56 -13.01
CA SER A 275 -6.01 -10.74 -12.96
C SER A 275 -6.49 -10.63 -11.51
N LEU A 276 -6.74 -9.40 -11.07
CA LEU A 276 -7.13 -9.06 -9.72
C LEU A 276 -8.44 -8.31 -9.73
N GLN A 277 -9.39 -8.79 -8.96
CA GLN A 277 -10.60 -8.06 -8.58
C GLN A 277 -10.71 -8.00 -7.06
N GLY A 278 -11.30 -6.94 -6.51
CA GLY A 278 -11.44 -6.87 -5.07
C GLY A 278 -12.08 -5.58 -4.58
N LYS A 279 -12.21 -5.53 -3.26
CA LYS A 279 -12.81 -4.41 -2.54
C LYS A 279 -12.06 -4.17 -1.24
N ILE A 280 -11.77 -2.90 -0.96
CA ILE A 280 -11.28 -2.43 0.32
C ILE A 280 -12.39 -1.58 0.94
N SER A 281 -12.97 -2.04 2.04
CA SER A 281 -14.01 -1.30 2.76
C SER A 281 -13.34 -0.29 3.69
N VAL A 282 -13.77 0.97 3.62
CA VAL A 282 -13.30 2.06 4.49
C VAL A 282 -14.48 2.51 5.34
N ASN A 283 -14.42 2.26 6.64
CA ASN A 283 -15.54 2.51 7.55
C ASN A 283 -15.97 3.98 7.50
N GLY A 284 -17.26 4.21 7.29
CA GLY A 284 -17.83 5.56 7.19
C GLY A 284 -17.47 6.38 5.94
N SER A 285 -16.64 5.86 5.02
CA SER A 285 -16.14 6.63 3.88
C SER A 285 -16.31 5.95 2.51
N GLY A 286 -16.81 4.71 2.49
CA GLY A 286 -17.14 3.99 1.27
C GLY A 286 -16.24 2.78 0.98
N VAL A 287 -16.19 2.39 -0.30
CA VAL A 287 -15.48 1.19 -0.76
C VAL A 287 -14.56 1.56 -1.92
N ILE A 288 -13.33 1.10 -1.87
CA ILE A 288 -12.42 1.14 -3.01
C ILE A 288 -12.59 -0.15 -3.81
N GLY A 289 -12.97 -0.01 -5.09
CA GLY A 289 -13.02 -1.10 -6.05
C GLY A 289 -11.66 -1.31 -6.71
N LEU A 290 -11.22 -2.55 -6.77
CA LEU A 290 -10.00 -2.96 -7.45
C LEU A 290 -10.37 -3.81 -8.67
N SER A 291 -9.86 -3.44 -9.84
CA SER A 291 -9.90 -4.25 -11.06
C SER A 291 -8.61 -3.99 -11.80
N ARG A 292 -7.71 -4.97 -11.81
CA ARG A 292 -6.36 -4.82 -12.37
C ARG A 292 -5.96 -6.10 -13.08
N ARG A 293 -5.11 -5.95 -14.10
CA ARG A 293 -4.47 -7.07 -14.78
C ARG A 293 -3.00 -6.74 -15.01
N PHE A 294 -2.13 -7.68 -14.70
CA PHE A 294 -0.68 -7.57 -14.87
C PHE A 294 -0.16 -8.76 -15.64
N SER A 295 0.81 -8.56 -16.51
CA SER A 295 1.42 -9.62 -17.31
C SER A 295 2.94 -9.49 -17.30
N GLY A 296 3.63 -10.61 -17.49
CA GLY A 296 5.08 -10.73 -17.50
C GLY A 296 5.68 -11.21 -16.17
N ALA A 297 7.01 -11.24 -16.11
CA ALA A 297 7.76 -11.83 -14.99
C ALA A 297 7.54 -11.11 -13.63
N SER A 298 7.16 -9.83 -13.64
CA SER A 298 6.92 -9.04 -12.42
C SER A 298 5.44 -8.98 -12.01
N SER A 299 4.56 -9.72 -12.70
CA SER A 299 3.09 -9.60 -12.53
C SER A 299 2.63 -9.83 -11.09
N ALA A 300 3.19 -10.81 -10.38
CA ALA A 300 2.85 -11.09 -8.97
C ALA A 300 3.22 -9.93 -8.04
N GLY A 301 4.42 -9.34 -8.21
CA GLY A 301 4.85 -8.19 -7.42
C GLY A 301 4.01 -6.94 -7.70
N LEU A 302 3.68 -6.68 -8.96
CA LEU A 302 2.82 -5.56 -9.35
C LEU A 302 1.39 -5.73 -8.82
N ALA A 303 0.85 -6.95 -8.87
CA ALA A 303 -0.47 -7.25 -8.31
C ALA A 303 -0.51 -7.00 -6.80
N ALA A 304 0.47 -7.49 -6.06
CA ALA A 304 0.58 -7.28 -4.62
C ALA A 304 0.74 -5.78 -4.27
N ALA A 305 1.62 -5.06 -4.98
CA ALA A 305 1.82 -3.64 -4.79
C ALA A 305 0.57 -2.80 -5.10
N SER A 306 -0.23 -3.21 -6.09
CA SER A 306 -1.47 -2.52 -6.46
C SER A 306 -2.56 -2.56 -5.38
N ILE A 307 -2.47 -3.50 -4.44
CA ILE A 307 -3.34 -3.60 -3.26
C ILE A 307 -2.76 -2.79 -2.11
N ALA A 308 -1.45 -2.88 -1.90
CA ALA A 308 -0.77 -2.17 -0.83
C ALA A 308 -0.78 -0.64 -1.01
N ALA A 309 -0.72 -0.14 -2.26
CA ALA A 309 -0.66 1.28 -2.57
C ALA A 309 -1.89 2.08 -2.09
N PRO A 310 -3.14 1.71 -2.40
CA PRO A 310 -4.32 2.41 -1.88
C PRO A 310 -4.43 2.33 -0.35
N VAL A 311 -4.04 1.19 0.26
CA VAL A 311 -4.00 1.04 1.72
C VAL A 311 -2.97 2.01 2.33
N ASN A 312 -1.79 2.10 1.74
CA ASN A 312 -0.77 3.07 2.16
C ASN A 312 -1.27 4.52 2.03
N ALA A 313 -1.94 4.86 0.93
CA ALA A 313 -2.53 6.18 0.72
C ALA A 313 -3.56 6.52 1.80
N LEU A 314 -4.45 5.58 2.14
CA LEU A 314 -5.45 5.75 3.21
C LEU A 314 -4.78 5.99 4.57
N LEU A 315 -3.88 5.09 4.99
CA LEU A 315 -3.24 5.14 6.30
C LEU A 315 -2.25 6.30 6.45
N SER A 316 -1.70 6.81 5.35
CA SER A 316 -0.76 7.93 5.31
C SER A 316 -1.44 9.29 5.07
N SER A 317 -2.74 9.32 4.80
CA SER A 317 -3.49 10.52 4.42
C SER A 317 -3.55 11.61 5.50
N GLY A 318 -3.32 11.25 6.76
CA GLY A 318 -3.42 12.17 7.91
C GLY A 318 -4.82 12.25 8.52
N PHE A 319 -5.85 11.63 7.93
CA PHE A 319 -7.18 11.60 8.51
C PHE A 319 -7.25 10.63 9.70
N ALA A 320 -7.73 11.10 10.84
CA ALA A 320 -7.83 10.31 12.08
C ALA A 320 -8.79 9.11 11.95
N ALA A 321 -9.81 9.23 11.12
CA ALA A 321 -10.86 8.24 10.92
C ALA A 321 -10.56 7.23 9.80
N SER A 322 -9.32 7.09 9.34
CA SER A 322 -8.97 6.12 8.28
C SER A 322 -9.00 4.68 8.82
N GLU A 323 -10.19 4.16 9.05
CA GLU A 323 -10.40 2.77 9.49
C GLU A 323 -10.71 1.88 8.28
N ILE A 324 -9.79 0.97 8.00
CA ILE A 324 -10.01 -0.08 7.00
C ILE A 324 -10.83 -1.18 7.68
N GLY A 325 -12.03 -1.44 7.17
CA GLY A 325 -12.93 -2.45 7.70
C GLY A 325 -12.52 -3.87 7.30
N ASN A 326 -12.40 -4.12 6.02
CA ASN A 326 -11.95 -5.41 5.48
C ASN A 326 -11.43 -5.28 4.04
N ILE A 327 -10.66 -6.29 3.63
CA ILE A 327 -10.12 -6.43 2.27
C ILE A 327 -10.56 -7.78 1.71
N LYS A 328 -11.24 -7.78 0.56
CA LYS A 328 -11.67 -9.00 -0.14
C LYS A 328 -11.11 -8.99 -1.54
N LEU A 329 -10.42 -10.06 -1.92
CA LEU A 329 -9.69 -10.18 -3.17
C LEU A 329 -10.04 -11.48 -3.89
N GLU A 330 -10.22 -11.38 -5.19
CA GLU A 330 -10.31 -12.50 -6.12
C GLU A 330 -9.16 -12.36 -7.12
N ILE A 331 -8.28 -13.34 -7.13
CA ILE A 331 -7.08 -13.36 -7.96
C ILE A 331 -7.15 -14.56 -8.88
N SER A 332 -6.86 -14.38 -10.16
CA SER A 332 -6.64 -15.48 -11.07
C SER A 332 -5.27 -15.38 -11.72
N SER A 333 -4.60 -16.51 -11.85
CA SER A 333 -3.29 -16.65 -12.46
C SER A 333 -3.36 -17.50 -13.71
N GLU A 334 -2.63 -17.11 -14.76
CA GLU A 334 -2.46 -17.83 -16.01
C GLU A 334 -0.95 -17.92 -16.33
N GLU A 335 -0.46 -19.13 -16.70
CA GLU A 335 0.96 -19.38 -17.03
C GLU A 335 1.30 -18.92 -18.46
N ASN A 336 0.85 -17.76 -18.85
CA ASN A 336 1.19 -17.17 -20.15
C ASN A 336 1.41 -15.67 -20.02
N LYS A 337 2.22 -15.13 -20.88
CA LYS A 337 2.32 -13.69 -21.07
C LYS A 337 1.25 -13.25 -22.05
N SER A 338 0.35 -12.39 -21.60
CA SER A 338 -0.71 -11.84 -22.42
C SER A 338 -0.59 -10.32 -22.46
N GLU A 339 0.32 -9.82 -23.27
CA GLU A 339 0.54 -8.39 -23.50
C GLU A 339 0.31 -8.04 -24.97
N ALA A 340 -0.09 -6.79 -25.19
CA ALA A 340 -0.19 -6.20 -26.52
C ALA A 340 0.20 -4.72 -26.48
N ARG A 341 0.55 -4.17 -27.62
CA ARG A 341 0.96 -2.78 -27.77
C ARG A 341 0.13 -2.08 -28.84
N LEU A 342 -0.39 -0.92 -28.49
CA LEU A 342 -1.00 -0.02 -29.48
C LEU A 342 0.11 0.58 -30.35
N GLU A 343 0.17 0.18 -31.64
CA GLU A 343 1.23 0.61 -32.55
C GLU A 343 0.88 1.89 -33.31
N ARG A 344 -0.35 1.96 -33.81
CA ARG A 344 -0.80 3.13 -34.60
C ARG A 344 -2.31 3.25 -34.60
N LEU A 345 -2.76 4.45 -34.95
CA LEU A 345 -4.15 4.74 -35.29
C LEU A 345 -4.26 5.11 -36.77
N SER A 346 -5.40 4.83 -37.37
CA SER A 346 -5.80 5.40 -38.65
C SER A 346 -7.28 5.74 -38.63
N ILE A 347 -7.66 6.68 -39.46
CA ILE A 347 -9.06 7.08 -39.70
C ILE A 347 -9.33 7.03 -41.20
N ASP A 348 -10.58 6.81 -41.53
CA ASP A 348 -11.04 6.80 -42.92
C ASP A 348 -11.03 8.22 -43.53
N ARG A 349 -11.30 9.23 -42.73
CA ARG A 349 -11.35 10.65 -43.15
C ARG A 349 -10.79 11.57 -42.06
N ALA A 350 -9.94 12.50 -42.47
CA ALA A 350 -9.36 13.51 -41.58
C ALA A 350 -10.27 14.75 -41.40
N GLU A 351 -11.23 15.00 -42.32
CA GLU A 351 -12.19 16.08 -42.27
C GLU A 351 -13.58 15.51 -42.00
N VAL A 352 -14.27 16.06 -40.98
CA VAL A 352 -15.53 15.52 -40.46
C VAL A 352 -16.50 16.66 -40.14
N ALA A 353 -17.78 16.48 -40.43
CA ALA A 353 -18.81 17.41 -40.01
C ALA A 353 -19.25 17.18 -38.56
N ARG A 354 -19.88 18.20 -37.95
CA ARG A 354 -20.47 18.05 -36.62
C ARG A 354 -21.60 17.01 -36.66
N GLY A 355 -21.73 16.22 -35.62
CA GLY A 355 -22.71 15.13 -35.53
C GLY A 355 -22.37 13.91 -36.38
N GLU A 356 -21.35 13.97 -37.22
CA GLU A 356 -20.91 12.84 -38.05
C GLU A 356 -20.14 11.80 -37.22
N THR A 357 -20.28 10.55 -37.61
CA THR A 357 -19.54 9.43 -37.02
C THR A 357 -18.41 9.01 -37.97
N ILE A 358 -17.20 8.94 -37.42
CA ILE A 358 -16.03 8.39 -38.11
C ILE A 358 -15.62 7.07 -37.46
N GLU A 359 -14.89 6.28 -38.21
CA GLU A 359 -14.33 5.04 -37.73
C GLU A 359 -12.82 5.18 -37.52
N VAL A 360 -12.39 4.94 -36.27
CA VAL A 360 -10.98 4.93 -35.90
C VAL A 360 -10.51 3.48 -35.81
N HIS A 361 -9.46 3.15 -36.53
CA HIS A 361 -8.83 1.84 -36.51
C HIS A 361 -7.60 1.87 -35.60
N ALA A 362 -7.65 1.11 -34.49
CA ALA A 362 -6.51 0.93 -33.58
C ALA A 362 -5.80 -0.38 -33.91
N TYR A 363 -4.54 -0.30 -34.29
CA TYR A 363 -3.70 -1.47 -34.61
C TYR A 363 -2.95 -1.89 -33.36
N ILE A 364 -3.28 -3.06 -32.86
CA ILE A 364 -2.79 -3.61 -31.59
C ILE A 364 -1.97 -4.86 -31.89
N ARG A 365 -0.66 -4.80 -31.65
CA ARG A 365 0.25 -5.94 -31.83
C ARG A 365 0.35 -6.73 -30.54
N LYS A 366 0.01 -8.00 -30.59
CA LYS A 366 0.20 -8.96 -29.51
C LYS A 366 1.64 -9.46 -29.45
N ASP A 367 2.09 -9.93 -28.29
CA ASP A 367 3.40 -10.57 -28.13
C ASP A 367 3.61 -11.77 -29.07
N SER A 368 2.55 -12.44 -29.47
CA SER A 368 2.58 -13.48 -30.50
C SER A 368 2.96 -12.99 -31.91
N GLY A 369 3.06 -11.67 -32.10
CA GLY A 369 3.27 -11.02 -33.41
C GLY A 369 1.99 -10.75 -34.19
N ALA A 370 0.85 -11.31 -33.81
CA ALA A 370 -0.44 -11.05 -34.44
C ALA A 370 -0.85 -9.59 -34.22
N VAL A 371 -1.49 -9.00 -35.24
CA VAL A 371 -2.03 -7.64 -35.16
C VAL A 371 -3.55 -7.72 -35.21
N ASP A 372 -4.20 -7.28 -34.13
CA ASP A 372 -5.63 -7.06 -34.07
C ASP A 372 -5.92 -5.62 -34.50
N ILE A 373 -7.03 -5.45 -35.24
CA ILE A 373 -7.52 -4.13 -35.64
C ILE A 373 -8.87 -3.91 -34.93
N GLU A 374 -8.87 -3.01 -33.97
CA GLU A 374 -10.07 -2.63 -33.26
C GLU A 374 -10.70 -1.42 -33.95
N GLN A 375 -11.98 -1.55 -34.32
CA GLN A 375 -12.78 -0.50 -34.97
C GLN A 375 -13.57 0.25 -33.89
N ILE A 376 -13.30 1.56 -33.80
CA ILE A 376 -13.85 2.40 -32.75
C ILE A 376 -14.70 3.51 -33.38
N PRO A 377 -16.05 3.41 -33.38
CA PRO A 377 -16.89 4.48 -33.86
C PRO A 377 -16.87 5.68 -32.90
N ILE A 378 -16.63 6.86 -33.47
CA ILE A 378 -16.60 8.13 -32.75
C ILE A 378 -17.56 9.11 -33.43
N THR A 379 -18.53 9.60 -32.66
CA THR A 379 -19.44 10.67 -33.12
C THR A 379 -18.90 12.01 -32.64
N ILE A 380 -18.68 12.94 -33.56
CA ILE A 380 -18.24 14.30 -33.23
C ILE A 380 -19.43 15.06 -32.63
N PRO A 381 -19.31 15.62 -31.39
CA PRO A 381 -20.41 16.37 -30.79
C PRO A 381 -20.84 17.58 -31.62
N ASN A 382 -22.15 17.90 -31.59
CA ASN A 382 -22.72 19.01 -32.37
C ASN A 382 -22.28 20.39 -31.88
N ASP A 383 -21.88 20.50 -30.61
CA ASP A 383 -21.48 21.75 -29.94
C ASP A 383 -19.98 22.08 -30.07
N VAL A 384 -19.23 21.23 -30.78
CA VAL A 384 -17.80 21.47 -31.01
C VAL A 384 -17.59 22.56 -32.04
N PRO A 385 -16.70 23.54 -31.82
CA PRO A 385 -16.36 24.53 -32.83
C PRO A 385 -15.65 23.91 -34.02
N THR A 386 -15.74 24.52 -35.20
CA THR A 386 -14.92 24.16 -36.34
C THR A 386 -13.46 24.41 -36.05
N GLY A 387 -12.57 23.52 -36.52
CA GLY A 387 -11.13 23.59 -36.27
C GLY A 387 -10.54 22.21 -35.97
N ASN A 388 -9.32 22.21 -35.49
CA ASN A 388 -8.60 20.96 -35.21
C ASN A 388 -8.97 20.41 -33.83
N LEU A 389 -9.24 19.12 -33.79
CA LEU A 389 -9.37 18.31 -32.59
C LEU A 389 -8.19 17.34 -32.50
N LEU A 390 -7.78 17.01 -31.29
CA LEU A 390 -6.78 16.00 -31.03
C LEU A 390 -7.47 14.78 -30.43
N LEU A 391 -7.38 13.66 -31.12
CA LEU A 391 -7.82 12.36 -30.63
C LEU A 391 -6.65 11.65 -29.94
N PHE A 392 -6.85 11.25 -28.72
CA PHE A 392 -5.98 10.37 -27.95
C PHE A 392 -6.61 8.98 -27.84
N VAL A 393 -5.83 7.95 -28.10
CA VAL A 393 -6.15 6.57 -27.71
C VAL A 393 -4.94 6.01 -26.99
N GLY A 394 -5.15 5.47 -25.79
CA GLY A 394 -4.05 4.94 -24.99
C GLY A 394 -4.53 4.15 -23.78
N ASP A 395 -3.59 3.48 -23.11
CA ASP A 395 -3.85 2.77 -21.86
C ASP A 395 -4.13 3.73 -20.68
N GLY A 396 -4.62 3.18 -19.56
CA GLY A 396 -4.99 3.98 -18.39
C GLY A 396 -3.83 4.75 -17.77
N LEU A 397 -2.60 4.19 -17.80
CA LEU A 397 -1.40 4.85 -17.29
C LEU A 397 -1.05 6.06 -18.18
N SER A 398 -1.01 5.85 -19.49
CA SER A 398 -0.74 6.90 -20.48
C SER A 398 -1.77 8.03 -20.43
N LEU A 399 -3.06 7.68 -20.29
CA LEU A 399 -4.14 8.67 -20.15
C LEU A 399 -3.95 9.52 -18.88
N GLN A 400 -3.55 8.92 -17.80
CA GLN A 400 -3.37 9.61 -16.54
C GLN A 400 -2.10 10.47 -16.50
N GLN A 401 -1.01 10.02 -17.16
CA GLN A 401 0.21 10.81 -17.36
C GLN A 401 -0.02 12.03 -18.27
N ALA A 402 -0.96 11.92 -19.22
CA ALA A 402 -1.39 13.03 -20.04
C ALA A 402 -2.22 14.07 -19.24
N SER A 403 -2.66 13.74 -18.04
CA SER A 403 -3.36 14.68 -17.15
C SER A 403 -2.34 15.45 -16.29
N PRO A 404 -2.50 16.78 -16.14
CA PRO A 404 -1.48 17.62 -15.49
C PRO A 404 -1.40 17.45 -13.97
N THR A 405 -2.28 16.66 -13.35
CA THR A 405 -2.35 16.49 -11.88
C THR A 405 -1.60 15.25 -11.43
N ASN A 406 -0.38 15.43 -10.89
CA ASN A 406 0.41 14.32 -10.32
C ASN A 406 0.18 14.12 -8.82
N PHE A 407 -0.31 15.16 -8.12
CA PHE A 407 -0.62 15.13 -6.69
C PHE A 407 -1.97 15.78 -6.45
N PHE A 408 -2.69 15.28 -5.47
CA PHE A 408 -3.88 15.96 -4.96
C PHE A 408 -3.87 15.96 -3.42
N VAL A 409 -4.54 16.95 -2.84
CA VAL A 409 -4.75 17.02 -1.39
C VAL A 409 -6.24 16.75 -1.16
N PRO A 410 -6.60 15.58 -0.62
CA PRO A 410 -8.00 15.24 -0.39
C PRO A 410 -8.60 16.14 0.69
N ALA A 411 -9.84 16.57 0.50
CA ALA A 411 -10.55 17.38 1.47
C ALA A 411 -11.01 16.56 2.69
N ASN A 412 -11.30 15.29 2.49
CA ASN A 412 -11.70 14.32 3.50
C ASN A 412 -11.45 12.89 3.01
N LEU A 413 -11.69 11.92 3.88
CA LEU A 413 -11.44 10.51 3.56
C LEU A 413 -12.34 9.97 2.43
N ALA A 414 -13.60 10.43 2.36
CA ALA A 414 -14.51 10.03 1.28
C ALA A 414 -14.06 10.58 -0.08
N ASP A 415 -13.51 11.79 -0.12
CA ASP A 415 -12.89 12.37 -1.31
C ASP A 415 -11.68 11.54 -1.75
N LEU A 416 -10.82 11.13 -0.81
CA LEU A 416 -9.69 10.24 -1.10
C LEU A 416 -10.16 8.92 -1.71
N VAL A 417 -11.15 8.26 -1.12
CA VAL A 417 -11.75 7.02 -1.64
C VAL A 417 -12.30 7.23 -3.06
N GLN A 418 -12.99 8.33 -3.29
CA GLN A 418 -13.53 8.67 -4.60
C GLN A 418 -12.43 8.88 -5.64
N GLN A 419 -11.34 9.57 -5.29
CA GLN A 419 -10.20 9.81 -6.18
C GLN A 419 -9.48 8.51 -6.52
N ILE A 420 -9.27 7.62 -5.54
CA ILE A 420 -8.70 6.30 -5.80
C ILE A 420 -9.57 5.49 -6.77
N ASN A 421 -10.90 5.57 -6.63
CA ASN A 421 -11.83 4.89 -7.54
C ASN A 421 -11.86 5.49 -8.96
N ARG A 422 -11.40 6.73 -9.14
CA ARG A 422 -11.29 7.37 -10.47
C ARG A 422 -10.04 6.95 -11.24
N ILE A 423 -9.09 6.26 -10.60
CA ILE A 423 -7.88 5.79 -11.27
C ILE A 423 -8.24 4.80 -12.36
N LYS A 424 -7.76 5.07 -13.55
CA LYS A 424 -8.09 4.28 -14.75
C LYS A 424 -7.37 2.93 -14.73
N PRO A 425 -8.08 1.80 -14.84
CA PRO A 425 -7.46 0.49 -15.01
C PRO A 425 -6.57 0.42 -16.25
N ALA A 426 -5.51 -0.39 -16.19
CA ALA A 426 -4.60 -0.63 -17.32
C ALA A 426 -4.99 -1.87 -18.16
N ASP A 427 -6.20 -2.41 -17.97
CA ASP A 427 -6.72 -3.59 -18.65
C ASP A 427 -7.46 -3.28 -19.95
N ARG A 428 -7.47 -2.01 -20.38
CA ARG A 428 -8.17 -1.53 -21.57
C ARG A 428 -7.55 -0.26 -22.11
N LEU A 429 -7.92 0.07 -23.34
CA LEU A 429 -7.64 1.38 -23.93
C LEU A 429 -8.75 2.37 -23.57
N TYR A 430 -8.38 3.63 -23.59
CA TYR A 430 -9.25 4.78 -23.42
C TYR A 430 -9.14 5.66 -24.63
N LEU A 431 -10.27 6.19 -25.04
CA LEU A 431 -10.36 7.20 -26.08
C LEU A 431 -10.71 8.53 -25.43
N LYS A 432 -9.95 9.59 -25.76
CA LYS A 432 -10.22 10.95 -25.28
C LYS A 432 -10.08 11.93 -26.43
N LEU A 433 -11.09 12.76 -26.59
CA LEU A 433 -11.14 13.79 -27.60
C LEU A 433 -10.88 15.15 -26.95
N PHE A 434 -9.95 15.90 -27.50
CA PHE A 434 -9.58 17.23 -27.04
C PHE A 434 -9.81 18.28 -28.11
N ARG A 435 -10.09 19.51 -27.68
CA ARG A 435 -9.94 20.70 -28.50
C ARG A 435 -8.77 21.53 -28.01
N TYR A 436 -8.19 22.30 -28.91
CA TYR A 436 -7.20 23.29 -28.56
C TYR A 436 -7.90 24.51 -27.95
N ALA A 437 -7.81 24.66 -26.65
CA ALA A 437 -8.35 25.79 -25.90
C ALA A 437 -7.54 25.99 -24.62
N ALA A 438 -7.25 27.26 -24.32
CA ALA A 438 -6.55 27.60 -23.11
C ALA A 438 -7.44 27.31 -21.89
N GLY A 439 -6.83 26.68 -20.88
CA GLY A 439 -7.47 26.34 -19.64
C GLY A 439 -6.48 26.34 -18.50
N ALA A 440 -6.91 25.90 -17.34
CA ALA A 440 -6.06 25.74 -16.16
C ALA A 440 -6.53 24.55 -15.32
N VAL A 441 -5.60 23.99 -14.56
CA VAL A 441 -5.90 23.09 -13.46
C VAL A 441 -5.62 23.82 -12.17
N VAL A 442 -6.63 23.92 -11.31
CA VAL A 442 -6.54 24.53 -9.98
C VAL A 442 -6.84 23.45 -8.95
N GLY A 443 -5.82 23.06 -8.17
CA GLY A 443 -5.94 21.91 -7.29
C GLY A 443 -6.14 20.62 -8.08
N THR A 444 -7.30 19.98 -7.95
CA THR A 444 -7.70 18.76 -8.68
C THR A 444 -8.73 19.03 -9.80
N ASN A 445 -9.15 20.28 -9.97
CA ASN A 445 -10.22 20.64 -10.89
C ASN A 445 -9.64 21.16 -12.20
N GLU A 446 -9.95 20.47 -13.30
CA GLU A 446 -9.71 20.98 -14.65
C GLU A 446 -10.74 22.05 -14.96
N MET A 447 -10.27 23.25 -15.30
CA MET A 447 -11.07 24.38 -15.76
C MET A 447 -10.80 24.61 -17.25
N PRO A 448 -11.54 23.93 -18.13
CA PRO A 448 -11.34 24.05 -19.56
C PRO A 448 -11.89 25.38 -20.10
N ASN A 449 -11.29 25.88 -21.16
CA ASN A 449 -11.80 27.03 -21.93
C ASN A 449 -12.00 28.30 -21.08
N LEU A 450 -10.96 28.67 -20.33
CA LEU A 450 -11.02 29.88 -19.52
C LEU A 450 -10.96 31.16 -20.37
N PRO A 451 -11.76 32.18 -20.04
CA PRO A 451 -11.61 33.50 -20.63
C PRO A 451 -10.21 34.08 -20.37
N PRO A 452 -9.62 34.84 -21.30
CA PRO A 452 -8.31 35.47 -21.13
C PRO A 452 -8.19 36.31 -19.85
N SER A 453 -9.27 36.92 -19.39
CA SER A 453 -9.33 37.70 -18.16
C SER A 453 -9.10 36.84 -16.91
N VAL A 454 -9.66 35.62 -16.90
CA VAL A 454 -9.49 34.68 -15.80
C VAL A 454 -8.04 34.15 -15.78
N ILE A 455 -7.49 33.81 -16.95
CA ILE A 455 -6.09 33.39 -17.09
C ILE A 455 -5.15 34.49 -16.60
N ALA A 456 -5.42 35.76 -16.98
CA ALA A 456 -4.65 36.92 -16.49
C ALA A 456 -4.72 37.07 -14.96
N THR A 457 -5.88 36.79 -14.35
CA THR A 457 -6.06 36.81 -12.89
C THR A 457 -5.26 35.69 -12.21
N LEU A 458 -5.28 34.48 -12.77
CA LEU A 458 -4.51 33.34 -12.27
C LEU A 458 -2.97 33.58 -12.37
N ASN A 459 -2.53 34.33 -13.39
CA ASN A 459 -1.14 34.72 -13.60
C ASN A 459 -0.68 35.90 -12.72
N SER A 460 -1.60 36.53 -12.00
CA SER A 460 -1.25 37.71 -11.18
C SER A 460 -0.57 37.30 -9.87
N ASP A 461 0.31 38.18 -9.36
CA ASP A 461 0.99 38.00 -8.06
C ASP A 461 0.02 37.94 -6.86
N ARG A 462 -1.25 38.21 -7.08
CA ARG A 462 -2.32 38.10 -6.06
C ARG A 462 -2.92 36.71 -5.95
N SER A 463 -2.59 35.80 -6.88
CA SER A 463 -3.04 34.42 -6.83
C SER A 463 -2.21 33.66 -5.79
N THR A 464 -2.81 33.32 -4.66
CA THR A 464 -2.16 32.56 -3.57
C THR A 464 -2.11 31.06 -3.81
N GLY A 465 -2.74 30.55 -4.87
CA GLY A 465 -2.78 29.13 -5.23
C GLY A 465 -2.06 28.87 -6.54
N GLY A 466 -1.16 27.87 -6.56
CA GLY A 466 -0.56 27.41 -7.80
C GLY A 466 -1.62 26.88 -8.77
N TYR A 467 -1.47 27.18 -10.05
CA TYR A 467 -2.27 26.58 -11.12
C TYR A 467 -1.35 26.03 -12.21
N LEU A 468 -1.84 25.07 -12.98
CA LEU A 468 -1.14 24.52 -14.14
C LEU A 468 -1.88 24.94 -15.40
N PRO A 469 -1.26 25.72 -16.32
CA PRO A 469 -1.90 26.09 -17.58
C PRO A 469 -2.07 24.85 -18.46
N THR A 470 -3.21 24.80 -19.18
CA THR A 470 -3.49 23.75 -20.17
C THR A 470 -3.79 24.40 -21.51
N ILE A 471 -3.39 23.74 -22.58
CA ILE A 471 -3.68 24.13 -23.98
C ILE A 471 -4.69 23.20 -24.64
N LEU A 472 -5.03 22.11 -23.97
CA LEU A 472 -6.00 21.13 -24.41
C LEU A 472 -7.18 21.10 -23.44
N SER A 473 -8.36 21.15 -23.98
CA SER A 473 -9.62 21.06 -23.25
C SER A 473 -10.31 19.75 -23.61
N PRO A 474 -10.60 18.87 -22.65
CA PRO A 474 -11.30 17.61 -22.95
C PRO A 474 -12.73 17.90 -23.41
N ILE A 475 -13.16 17.20 -24.45
CA ILE A 475 -14.52 17.24 -24.97
C ILE A 475 -15.28 16.04 -24.42
N TYR A 476 -14.72 14.85 -24.60
CA TYR A 476 -15.32 13.64 -24.11
C TYR A 476 -14.29 12.54 -23.92
N GLU A 477 -14.58 11.58 -23.02
CA GLU A 477 -13.75 10.42 -22.72
C GLU A 477 -14.60 9.16 -22.71
N LYS A 478 -14.10 8.09 -23.33
CA LYS A 478 -14.79 6.79 -23.38
C LYS A 478 -13.81 5.66 -23.10
N PRO A 479 -14.08 4.75 -22.11
CA PRO A 479 -13.36 3.51 -22.00
C PRO A 479 -13.73 2.59 -23.17
N LEU A 480 -12.76 1.90 -23.74
CA LEU A 480 -12.97 0.84 -24.69
C LEU A 480 -13.24 -0.50 -23.96
N PRO A 481 -13.72 -1.53 -24.65
CA PRO A 481 -13.96 -2.84 -24.05
C PRO A 481 -12.70 -3.39 -23.32
N ILE A 482 -12.91 -4.21 -22.31
CA ILE A 482 -11.83 -4.92 -21.64
C ILE A 482 -11.25 -5.93 -22.62
N ALA A 483 -9.94 -5.89 -22.80
CA ALA A 483 -9.21 -6.86 -23.63
C ALA A 483 -8.83 -8.11 -22.82
N ASP A 484 -8.61 -9.22 -23.51
CA ASP A 484 -8.09 -10.45 -22.90
C ASP A 484 -6.57 -10.37 -22.61
N TYR A 485 -5.95 -9.24 -22.89
CA TYR A 485 -4.53 -8.96 -22.70
C TYR A 485 -4.31 -7.60 -22.02
N VAL A 486 -3.14 -7.41 -21.47
CA VAL A 486 -2.69 -6.09 -20.98
C VAL A 486 -2.24 -5.28 -22.19
N VAL A 487 -2.94 -4.20 -22.48
CA VAL A 487 -2.58 -3.31 -23.57
C VAL A 487 -1.79 -2.12 -23.06
N ARG A 488 -0.70 -1.78 -23.74
CA ARG A 488 0.19 -0.65 -23.43
C ARG A 488 0.35 0.27 -24.63
N GLY A 489 0.67 1.52 -24.33
CA GLY A 489 1.02 2.54 -25.31
C GLY A 489 -0.08 3.54 -25.56
N GLN A 490 0.30 4.58 -26.28
CA GLN A 490 -0.59 5.69 -26.63
C GLN A 490 -0.30 6.16 -28.05
N GLN A 491 -1.34 6.67 -28.70
CA GLN A 491 -1.26 7.28 -30.03
C GLN A 491 -2.17 8.50 -30.08
N TYR A 492 -1.80 9.46 -30.92
CA TYR A 492 -2.55 10.67 -31.18
C TYR A 492 -2.88 10.80 -32.66
N LEU A 493 -3.98 11.47 -32.95
CA LEU A 493 -4.44 11.70 -34.30
C LEU A 493 -5.19 13.04 -34.37
N ASP A 494 -4.85 13.86 -35.38
CA ASP A 494 -5.56 15.12 -35.62
C ASP A 494 -6.79 14.89 -36.50
N ILE A 495 -7.91 15.50 -36.12
CA ILE A 495 -9.18 15.48 -36.81
C ILE A 495 -9.60 16.93 -37.06
N LYS A 496 -9.97 17.28 -38.27
CA LYS A 496 -10.43 18.62 -38.63
C LYS A 496 -11.94 18.65 -38.73
N VAL A 497 -12.59 19.43 -37.87
CA VAL A 497 -14.04 19.67 -37.93
C VAL A 497 -14.34 20.77 -38.91
N VAL A 498 -15.09 20.42 -39.94
CA VAL A 498 -15.62 21.34 -40.97
C VAL A 498 -17.07 21.71 -40.69
N ARG A 499 -17.61 22.64 -41.43
CA ARG A 499 -19.01 23.10 -41.26
C ARG A 499 -20.02 22.04 -41.65
#